data_955a52dad2c31cb68d0144f73d93f88a
#
_entry.id   955a52dad2c31cb68d0144f73d93f88a
#
_cell.length_a   1.000
_cell.length_b   1.000
_cell.length_c   1.000
_cell.angle_alpha   90.00
_cell.angle_beta   90.00
_cell.angle_gamma   90.00
#
_symmetry.space_group_name_H-M   'P 1'
#
loop_
_entity.id
_entity.type
_entity.pdbx_description
1 polymer ?
#
loop_
_entity_poly.entity_id
_entity_poly.type
_entity_poly.pdbx_seq_one_letter_code
_entity_poly.pdbx_strand_id
1 'polypeptide(L)'
;SGFIRKNLSKVLDITDFDDLSIPYRAIGTDIVNSSEIIFSSGSLFDAMRSSMSLPLVFSPVKLGNGSYVMDGGMVNNLPVDVARDMGADVVLAVDVNDAKHIHGTEVFEYETLSGAFSAFSSVITLINSVPKYDMADLVIVPDVDSFSTIQFDKTAEILAKGEEAVIENSEFFDMLESRFGGRDSSLSYSDRPILSIKAIESNGIEGFDSLLNSFIGRSID
;
A
#
# COMPACT_ATOMS: atom_id res chain seq x y z
N SER A 1 -9.71 10.02 13.07
CA SER A 1 -8.51 9.25 13.51
C SER A 1 -8.79 8.31 14.68
N GLY A 2 -9.69 8.68 15.64
CA GLY A 2 -10.00 7.86 16.82
C GLY A 2 -10.62 6.49 16.52
N PHE A 3 -11.38 6.36 15.44
CA PHE A 3 -12.07 5.12 15.07
C PHE A 3 -11.12 4.02 14.61
N ILE A 4 -10.23 4.34 13.67
CA ILE A 4 -9.24 3.38 13.15
C ILE A 4 -8.30 2.95 14.30
N ARG A 5 -7.81 3.91 15.10
CA ARG A 5 -6.97 3.64 16.27
C ARG A 5 -7.64 2.70 17.26
N LYS A 6 -8.92 2.94 17.60
CA LYS A 6 -9.69 2.12 18.54
C LYS A 6 -9.95 0.70 18.04
N ASN A 7 -10.04 0.48 16.73
CA ASN A 7 -10.32 -0.83 16.16
C ASN A 7 -9.04 -1.60 15.79
N LEU A 8 -8.01 -0.94 15.26
CA LEU A 8 -6.71 -1.58 15.05
C LEU A 8 -6.03 -1.96 16.38
N SER A 9 -6.13 -1.14 17.43
CA SER A 9 -5.58 -1.50 18.74
C SER A 9 -6.29 -2.69 19.42
N LYS A 10 -7.44 -3.11 18.94
CA LYS A 10 -8.11 -4.34 19.39
C LYS A 10 -7.66 -5.59 18.65
N VAL A 11 -7.05 -5.40 17.48
CA VAL A 11 -6.64 -6.46 16.57
C VAL A 11 -5.12 -6.63 16.59
N LEU A 12 -4.39 -5.53 16.79
CA LEU A 12 -2.94 -5.49 16.88
C LEU A 12 -2.55 -5.16 18.31
N ASP A 13 -2.00 -6.11 19.04
CA ASP A 13 -1.31 -5.88 20.32
C ASP A 13 -0.02 -5.06 20.13
N ILE A 14 0.41 -4.88 18.87
CA ILE A 14 1.61 -4.17 18.45
C ILE A 14 1.23 -2.72 18.11
N THR A 15 1.83 -1.78 18.81
CA THR A 15 1.56 -0.34 18.65
C THR A 15 2.77 0.48 18.23
N ASP A 16 3.96 -0.09 18.30
CA ASP A 16 5.23 0.56 17.94
C ASP A 16 6.02 -0.26 16.91
N PHE A 17 6.89 0.42 16.17
CA PHE A 17 7.76 -0.21 15.17
C PHE A 17 8.75 -1.21 15.81
N ASP A 18 9.20 -0.94 17.03
CA ASP A 18 10.18 -1.77 17.73
C ASP A 18 9.60 -3.14 18.17
N ASP A 19 8.28 -3.25 18.23
CA ASP A 19 7.57 -4.49 18.58
C ASP A 19 7.36 -5.41 17.35
N LEU A 20 7.70 -4.95 16.15
CA LEU A 20 7.51 -5.71 14.92
C LEU A 20 8.59 -6.78 14.74
N SER A 21 8.18 -8.01 14.46
CA SER A 21 9.08 -9.13 14.15
C SER A 21 9.81 -8.98 12.80
N ILE A 22 9.25 -8.19 11.89
CA ILE A 22 9.83 -7.86 10.59
C ILE A 22 10.04 -6.35 10.54
N PRO A 23 11.26 -5.85 10.22
CA PRO A 23 11.49 -4.42 10.08
C PRO A 23 10.54 -3.80 9.05
N TYR A 24 9.91 -2.69 9.43
CA TYR A 24 8.90 -2.02 8.62
C TYR A 24 9.23 -0.54 8.48
N ARG A 25 8.88 0.03 7.32
CA ARG A 25 8.86 1.48 7.08
C ARG A 25 7.54 1.86 6.41
N ALA A 26 7.05 3.03 6.74
CA ALA A 26 5.94 3.64 6.01
C ALA A 26 6.38 4.99 5.45
N ILE A 27 5.90 5.32 4.27
CA ILE A 27 6.24 6.57 3.60
C ILE A 27 5.07 7.53 3.70
N GLY A 28 5.36 8.80 3.98
CA GLY A 28 4.41 9.88 3.96
C GLY A 28 4.96 11.10 3.24
N THR A 29 4.07 11.95 2.76
CA THR A 29 4.39 13.25 2.18
C THR A 29 4.11 14.35 3.17
N ASP A 30 5.12 15.09 3.64
CA ASP A 30 4.95 16.33 4.39
C ASP A 30 4.53 17.43 3.40
N ILE A 31 3.25 17.79 3.43
CA ILE A 31 2.70 18.80 2.52
C ILE A 31 3.02 20.23 2.95
N VAL A 32 3.59 20.44 4.13
CA VAL A 32 4.06 21.75 4.60
C VAL A 32 5.44 22.05 4.05
N ASN A 33 6.34 21.04 4.12
CA ASN A 33 7.74 21.17 3.74
C ASN A 33 8.05 20.60 2.34
N SER A 34 7.05 20.02 1.68
CA SER A 34 7.18 19.36 0.36
C SER A 34 8.29 18.30 0.36
N SER A 35 8.30 17.45 1.38
CA SER A 35 9.36 16.46 1.60
C SER A 35 8.80 15.09 1.96
N GLU A 36 9.62 14.07 1.71
CA GLU A 36 9.37 12.71 2.16
C GLU A 36 9.53 12.61 3.69
N ILE A 37 8.67 11.81 4.30
CA ILE A 37 8.83 11.34 5.68
C ILE A 37 8.89 9.81 5.65
N ILE A 38 10.00 9.25 6.17
CA ILE A 38 10.15 7.82 6.38
C ILE A 38 9.86 7.53 7.85
N PHE A 39 8.70 6.93 8.11
CA PHE A 39 8.36 6.49 9.46
C PHE A 39 9.12 5.20 9.79
N SER A 40 9.88 5.25 10.87
CA SER A 40 10.73 4.15 11.33
C SER A 40 10.61 3.87 12.82
N SER A 41 9.88 4.69 13.55
CA SER A 41 9.71 4.60 15.02
C SER A 41 8.45 5.32 15.44
N GLY A 42 8.05 5.14 16.70
CA GLY A 42 6.88 5.76 17.31
C GLY A 42 5.59 5.03 16.91
N SER A 43 4.47 5.73 16.91
CA SER A 43 3.16 5.13 16.67
C SER A 43 3.05 4.52 15.28
N LEU A 44 3.06 3.20 15.20
CA LEU A 44 2.81 2.43 13.96
C LEU A 44 1.48 2.83 13.33
N PHE A 45 0.47 3.07 14.17
CA PHE A 45 -0.84 3.50 13.73
C PHE A 45 -0.81 4.86 13.01
N ASP A 46 -0.12 5.86 13.59
CA ASP A 46 -0.05 7.19 12.99
C ASP A 46 0.74 7.15 11.67
N ALA A 47 1.76 6.30 11.58
CA ALA A 47 2.52 6.05 10.37
C ALA A 47 1.63 5.44 9.26
N MET A 48 0.92 4.33 9.57
CA MET A 48 -0.01 3.69 8.63
C MET A 48 -1.11 4.65 8.20
N ARG A 49 -1.71 5.39 9.16
CA ARG A 49 -2.77 6.36 8.86
C ARG A 49 -2.28 7.50 7.97
N SER A 50 -1.04 7.95 8.16
CA SER A 50 -0.42 8.97 7.31
C SER A 50 -0.18 8.45 5.91
N SER A 51 0.44 7.27 5.79
CA SER A 51 0.80 6.64 4.52
C SER A 51 -0.40 6.30 3.64
N MET A 52 -1.57 6.04 4.23
CA MET A 52 -2.82 5.75 3.50
C MET A 52 -3.73 6.97 3.31
N SER A 53 -3.27 8.18 3.63
CA SER A 53 -4.08 9.40 3.52
C SER A 53 -4.12 9.93 2.09
N LEU A 54 -4.85 9.21 1.22
CA LEU A 54 -5.04 9.61 -0.17
C LEU A 54 -5.63 11.04 -0.26
N PRO A 55 -5.05 11.92 -1.07
CA PRO A 55 -5.59 13.24 -1.33
C PRO A 55 -7.05 13.17 -1.81
N LEU A 56 -7.87 14.13 -1.42
CA LEU A 56 -9.31 14.22 -1.68
C LEU A 56 -10.18 13.16 -0.98
N VAL A 57 -9.61 12.02 -0.56
CA VAL A 57 -10.34 10.95 0.15
C VAL A 57 -10.21 11.11 1.65
N PHE A 58 -9.00 11.40 2.14
CA PHE A 58 -8.74 11.54 3.56
C PHE A 58 -8.10 12.89 3.90
N SER A 59 -8.40 13.37 5.09
CA SER A 59 -7.72 14.56 5.63
C SER A 59 -6.27 14.25 5.98
N PRO A 60 -5.35 15.20 5.80
CA PRO A 60 -3.97 15.08 6.25
C PRO A 60 -3.88 14.74 7.75
N VAL A 61 -2.87 13.98 8.11
CA VAL A 61 -2.56 13.67 9.52
C VAL A 61 -1.64 14.73 10.07
N LYS A 62 -2.04 15.39 11.15
CA LYS A 62 -1.18 16.35 11.85
C LYS A 62 -0.29 15.60 12.83
N LEU A 63 1.02 15.70 12.65
CA LEU A 63 2.01 15.16 13.56
C LEU A 63 2.33 16.12 14.71
N GLY A 64 2.92 15.58 15.78
CA GLY A 64 3.27 16.37 16.98
C GLY A 64 4.30 17.48 16.74
N ASN A 65 5.12 17.38 15.69
CA ASN A 65 6.08 18.38 15.26
C ASN A 65 5.47 19.53 14.42
N GLY A 66 4.16 19.48 14.15
CA GLY A 66 3.45 20.48 13.36
C GLY A 66 3.32 20.18 11.88
N SER A 67 3.97 19.14 11.36
CA SER A 67 3.82 18.67 9.97
C SER A 67 2.41 18.17 9.69
N TYR A 68 1.94 18.37 8.48
CA TYR A 68 0.74 17.74 7.95
C TYR A 68 1.15 16.72 6.89
N VAL A 69 0.79 15.47 7.11
CA VAL A 69 1.26 14.34 6.30
C VAL A 69 0.11 13.69 5.57
N MET A 70 0.35 13.37 4.32
CA MET A 70 -0.54 12.62 3.42
C MET A 70 0.18 11.38 2.89
N ASP A 71 -0.50 10.67 1.99
CA ASP A 71 0.00 9.49 1.31
C ASP A 71 1.40 9.70 0.73
N GLY A 72 2.26 8.69 0.90
CA GLY A 72 3.65 8.74 0.46
C GLY A 72 3.83 8.67 -1.05
N GLY A 73 2.81 8.19 -1.78
CA GLY A 73 2.87 8.02 -3.22
C GLY A 73 3.11 9.31 -4.02
N MET A 74 2.90 10.47 -3.40
CA MET A 74 3.22 11.76 -4.01
C MET A 74 4.73 12.04 -4.12
N VAL A 75 5.55 11.44 -3.27
CA VAL A 75 7.01 11.66 -3.22
C VAL A 75 7.82 10.39 -3.45
N ASN A 76 7.32 9.25 -2.96
CA ASN A 76 8.00 7.96 -3.07
C ASN A 76 7.00 6.81 -3.05
N ASN A 77 6.39 6.51 -4.20
CA ASN A 77 5.38 5.47 -4.30
C ASN A 77 5.97 4.05 -4.36
N LEU A 78 7.21 3.90 -4.82
CA LEU A 78 7.93 2.64 -4.86
C LEU A 78 9.24 2.77 -4.08
N PRO A 79 9.24 2.61 -2.74
CA PRO A 79 10.35 2.96 -1.86
C PRO A 79 11.47 1.90 -1.84
N VAL A 80 11.97 1.51 -3.02
CA VAL A 80 13.08 0.57 -3.21
C VAL A 80 14.37 1.07 -2.56
N ASP A 81 14.64 2.37 -2.68
CA ASP A 81 15.73 3.06 -2.03
C ASP A 81 15.70 2.89 -0.51
N VAL A 82 14.54 3.07 0.10
CA VAL A 82 14.36 2.87 1.55
C VAL A 82 14.63 1.43 1.96
N ALA A 83 14.18 0.44 1.15
CA ALA A 83 14.48 -0.97 1.42
C ALA A 83 15.99 -1.26 1.32
N ARG A 84 16.70 -0.68 0.36
CA ARG A 84 18.16 -0.78 0.26
C ARG A 84 18.86 -0.14 1.47
N ASP A 85 18.42 1.04 1.89
CA ASP A 85 18.97 1.74 3.07
C ASP A 85 18.71 0.97 4.38
N MET A 86 17.68 0.14 4.43
CA MET A 86 17.44 -0.82 5.52
C MET A 86 18.43 -2.00 5.52
N GLY A 87 19.27 -2.12 4.50
CA GLY A 87 20.28 -3.19 4.38
C GLY A 87 19.78 -4.46 3.69
N ALA A 88 18.73 -4.38 2.88
CA ALA A 88 18.23 -5.52 2.12
C ALA A 88 19.22 -5.96 1.03
N ASP A 89 19.66 -7.23 1.07
CA ASP A 89 20.50 -7.85 0.03
C ASP A 89 19.73 -8.11 -1.26
N VAL A 90 18.42 -8.39 -1.14
CA VAL A 90 17.50 -8.62 -2.24
C VAL A 90 16.25 -7.77 -2.02
N VAL A 91 15.86 -7.00 -3.03
CA VAL A 91 14.66 -6.16 -2.99
C VAL A 91 13.69 -6.60 -4.09
N LEU A 92 12.54 -7.06 -3.66
CA LEU A 92 11.38 -7.30 -4.51
C LEU A 92 10.47 -6.07 -4.43
N ALA A 93 10.20 -5.44 -5.54
CA ALA A 93 9.27 -4.34 -5.64
C ALA A 93 7.97 -4.83 -6.31
N VAL A 94 6.82 -4.45 -5.75
CA VAL A 94 5.52 -4.69 -6.38
C VAL A 94 4.92 -3.34 -6.72
N ASP A 95 4.86 -3.04 -8.02
CA ASP A 95 4.24 -1.81 -8.50
C ASP A 95 2.81 -2.11 -8.95
N VAL A 96 1.85 -1.69 -8.15
CA VAL A 96 0.41 -1.85 -8.40
C VAL A 96 -0.18 -0.65 -9.15
N ASN A 97 0.67 0.25 -9.64
CA ASN A 97 0.21 1.28 -10.53
C ASN A 97 -0.16 0.66 -11.88
N ASP A 98 -1.11 1.32 -12.50
CA ASP A 98 -1.65 0.90 -13.78
C ASP A 98 -0.54 0.71 -14.82
N ALA A 99 -0.36 -0.53 -15.31
CA ALA A 99 0.62 -0.86 -16.35
C ALA A 99 0.38 -0.08 -17.65
N LYS A 100 -0.86 0.36 -17.92
CA LYS A 100 -1.21 1.20 -19.06
C LYS A 100 -0.53 2.55 -19.02
N HIS A 101 -0.26 3.10 -17.83
CA HIS A 101 0.53 4.33 -17.72
C HIS A 101 1.93 4.15 -18.24
N ILE A 102 2.54 3.00 -17.95
CA ILE A 102 3.88 2.66 -18.44
C ILE A 102 3.88 2.52 -19.96
N HIS A 103 2.76 2.06 -20.53
CA HIS A 103 2.60 1.82 -21.96
C HIS A 103 1.83 2.92 -22.72
N GLY A 104 1.34 3.95 -22.02
CA GLY A 104 0.71 5.12 -22.66
C GLY A 104 -0.67 4.83 -23.29
N THR A 105 -1.40 3.83 -22.81
CA THR A 105 -2.69 3.39 -23.40
C THR A 105 -3.92 3.86 -22.63
N GLU A 106 -3.77 4.60 -21.52
CA GLU A 106 -4.91 5.04 -20.73
C GLU A 106 -5.65 6.24 -21.31
N VAL A 107 -6.98 6.16 -21.23
CA VAL A 107 -7.88 7.27 -21.56
C VAL A 107 -8.53 7.75 -20.28
N PHE A 108 -8.06 8.86 -19.73
CA PHE A 108 -8.71 9.54 -18.60
C PHE A 108 -9.88 10.40 -19.07
N GLU A 109 -10.90 10.51 -18.26
CA GLU A 109 -11.92 11.54 -18.41
C GLU A 109 -11.37 12.90 -17.96
N TYR A 110 -10.41 13.45 -18.70
CA TYR A 110 -9.68 14.68 -18.35
C TYR A 110 -10.59 15.90 -18.10
N GLU A 111 -11.81 15.87 -18.60
CA GLU A 111 -12.80 16.94 -18.45
C GLU A 111 -13.46 16.95 -17.07
N THR A 112 -13.30 15.89 -16.27
CA THR A 112 -13.81 15.82 -14.91
C THR A 112 -12.70 16.14 -13.91
N LEU A 113 -13.05 16.75 -12.75
CA LEU A 113 -12.08 17.02 -11.70
C LEU A 113 -11.45 15.73 -11.16
N SER A 114 -12.23 14.67 -11.03
CA SER A 114 -11.74 13.36 -10.59
C SER A 114 -10.79 12.73 -11.61
N GLY A 115 -11.13 12.77 -12.89
CA GLY A 115 -10.27 12.24 -13.95
C GLY A 115 -8.97 13.03 -14.11
N ALA A 116 -9.04 14.37 -14.06
CA ALA A 116 -7.85 15.21 -14.08
C ALA A 116 -6.94 14.94 -12.85
N PHE A 117 -7.53 14.73 -11.67
CA PHE A 117 -6.78 14.38 -10.47
C PHE A 117 -6.14 12.98 -10.59
N SER A 118 -6.87 11.98 -11.09
CA SER A 118 -6.32 10.64 -11.34
C SER A 118 -5.14 10.71 -12.30
N ALA A 119 -5.28 11.40 -13.43
CA ALA A 119 -4.22 11.59 -14.40
C ALA A 119 -2.98 12.26 -13.78
N PHE A 120 -3.18 13.32 -13.00
CA PHE A 120 -2.10 14.01 -12.29
C PHE A 120 -1.40 13.09 -11.28
N SER A 121 -2.17 12.34 -10.49
CA SER A 121 -1.64 11.38 -9.52
C SER A 121 -0.78 10.32 -10.22
N SER A 122 -1.26 9.78 -11.34
CA SER A 122 -0.56 8.78 -12.12
C SER A 122 0.76 9.29 -12.69
N VAL A 123 0.78 10.51 -13.20
CA VAL A 123 2.02 11.14 -13.70
C VAL A 123 3.05 11.29 -12.58
N ILE A 124 2.62 11.75 -11.39
CA ILE A 124 3.52 11.89 -10.22
C ILE A 124 4.07 10.52 -9.82
N THR A 125 3.19 9.52 -9.72
CA THR A 125 3.58 8.16 -9.37
C THR A 125 4.60 7.60 -10.36
N LEU A 126 4.35 7.75 -11.66
CA LEU A 126 5.25 7.27 -12.70
C LEU A 126 6.64 7.92 -12.61
N ILE A 127 6.68 9.25 -12.44
CA ILE A 127 7.94 10.00 -12.30
C ILE A 127 8.74 9.51 -11.08
N ASN A 128 8.06 9.12 -10.00
CA ASN A 128 8.71 8.70 -8.76
C ASN A 128 9.07 7.20 -8.75
N SER A 129 8.32 6.34 -9.44
CA SER A 129 8.50 4.89 -9.40
C SER A 129 9.48 4.37 -10.45
N VAL A 130 9.31 4.76 -11.72
CA VAL A 130 10.09 4.20 -12.83
C VAL A 130 11.61 4.35 -12.66
N PRO A 131 12.15 5.50 -12.20
CA PRO A 131 13.59 5.62 -11.98
C PRO A 131 14.16 4.67 -10.92
N LYS A 132 13.30 4.05 -10.11
CA LYS A 132 13.70 3.13 -9.04
C LYS A 132 13.65 1.66 -9.44
N TYR A 133 13.14 1.34 -10.62
CA TYR A 133 13.07 -0.04 -11.11
C TYR A 133 14.46 -0.68 -11.16
N ASP A 134 15.47 0.05 -11.65
CA ASP A 134 16.85 -0.42 -11.74
C ASP A 134 17.51 -0.67 -10.36
N MET A 135 16.89 -0.21 -9.27
CA MET A 135 17.37 -0.42 -7.91
C MET A 135 16.81 -1.69 -7.28
N ALA A 136 15.75 -2.28 -7.85
CA ALA A 136 15.16 -3.55 -7.40
C ALA A 136 15.86 -4.73 -8.11
N ASP A 137 15.88 -5.90 -7.47
CA ASP A 137 16.32 -7.15 -8.10
C ASP A 137 15.20 -7.74 -8.96
N LEU A 138 13.93 -7.52 -8.57
CA LEU A 138 12.75 -7.83 -9.34
C LEU A 138 11.68 -6.76 -9.11
N VAL A 139 11.05 -6.32 -10.19
CA VAL A 139 9.81 -5.52 -10.14
C VAL A 139 8.68 -6.37 -10.70
N ILE A 140 7.67 -6.60 -9.87
CA ILE A 140 6.43 -7.30 -10.25
C ILE A 140 5.37 -6.24 -10.52
N VAL A 141 4.75 -6.29 -11.69
CA VAL A 141 3.66 -5.38 -12.08
C VAL A 141 2.42 -6.21 -12.39
N PRO A 142 1.53 -6.44 -11.39
CA PRO A 142 0.29 -7.17 -11.63
C PRO A 142 -0.62 -6.42 -12.59
N ASP A 143 -1.33 -7.15 -13.47
CA ASP A 143 -2.34 -6.58 -14.36
C ASP A 143 -3.63 -6.24 -13.59
N VAL A 144 -3.59 -5.12 -12.88
CA VAL A 144 -4.72 -4.60 -12.08
C VAL A 144 -5.42 -3.39 -12.73
N ASP A 145 -5.12 -3.11 -13.98
CA ASP A 145 -5.58 -1.94 -14.75
C ASP A 145 -7.10 -1.79 -14.85
N SER A 146 -7.82 -2.89 -14.74
CA SER A 146 -9.29 -2.90 -14.81
C SER A 146 -9.95 -2.58 -13.45
N PHE A 147 -9.16 -2.40 -12.37
CA PHE A 147 -9.68 -2.19 -11.02
C PHE A 147 -9.41 -0.77 -10.53
N SER A 148 -10.38 -0.20 -9.83
CA SER A 148 -10.19 1.07 -9.11
C SER A 148 -9.56 0.84 -7.75
N THR A 149 -8.74 1.79 -7.28
CA THR A 149 -8.10 1.79 -5.94
C THR A 149 -9.09 1.62 -4.78
N ILE A 150 -10.37 1.96 -4.98
CA ILE A 150 -11.42 1.85 -3.96
C ILE A 150 -12.41 0.70 -4.23
N GLN A 151 -12.10 -0.20 -5.16
CA GLN A 151 -13.00 -1.29 -5.57
C GLN A 151 -12.78 -2.56 -4.74
N PHE A 152 -13.08 -2.49 -3.46
CA PHE A 152 -12.85 -3.57 -2.50
C PHE A 152 -13.76 -4.80 -2.67
N ASP A 153 -14.85 -4.67 -3.41
CA ASP A 153 -15.73 -5.80 -3.76
C ASP A 153 -15.09 -6.79 -4.74
N LYS A 154 -13.99 -6.40 -5.40
CA LYS A 154 -13.21 -7.18 -6.36
C LYS A 154 -11.93 -7.81 -5.77
N THR A 155 -11.80 -7.86 -4.46
CA THR A 155 -10.59 -8.32 -3.77
C THR A 155 -10.10 -9.69 -4.27
N ALA A 156 -10.99 -10.66 -4.47
CA ALA A 156 -10.60 -11.99 -4.96
C ALA A 156 -10.03 -11.96 -6.39
N GLU A 157 -10.58 -11.12 -7.27
CA GLU A 157 -10.09 -10.94 -8.64
C GLU A 157 -8.72 -10.25 -8.63
N ILE A 158 -8.53 -9.23 -7.77
CA ILE A 158 -7.27 -8.52 -7.62
C ILE A 158 -6.17 -9.44 -7.07
N LEU A 159 -6.49 -10.28 -6.07
CA LEU A 159 -5.56 -11.27 -5.53
C LEU A 159 -5.10 -12.26 -6.60
N ALA A 160 -6.03 -12.77 -7.42
CA ALA A 160 -5.68 -13.67 -8.52
C ALA A 160 -4.70 -13.03 -9.51
N LYS A 161 -4.81 -11.71 -9.78
CA LYS A 161 -3.84 -10.99 -10.60
C LYS A 161 -2.45 -10.90 -9.97
N GLY A 162 -2.39 -10.73 -8.65
CA GLY A 162 -1.13 -10.81 -7.92
C GLY A 162 -0.48 -12.18 -7.99
N GLU A 163 -1.26 -13.26 -7.82
CA GLU A 163 -0.77 -14.64 -7.96
C GLU A 163 -0.27 -14.94 -9.37
N GLU A 164 -1.01 -14.52 -10.40
CA GLU A 164 -0.61 -14.65 -11.81
C GLU A 164 0.76 -13.99 -12.06
N ALA A 165 0.93 -12.74 -11.59
CA ALA A 165 2.18 -12.01 -11.75
C ALA A 165 3.37 -12.67 -11.02
N VAL A 166 3.15 -13.32 -9.89
CA VAL A 166 4.20 -14.11 -9.19
C VAL A 166 4.56 -15.35 -10.01
N ILE A 167 3.57 -16.06 -10.57
CA ILE A 167 3.81 -17.27 -11.40
C ILE A 167 4.63 -16.90 -12.65
N GLU A 168 4.34 -15.77 -13.28
CA GLU A 168 5.09 -15.28 -14.45
C GLU A 168 6.57 -15.00 -14.14
N ASN A 169 6.89 -14.73 -12.86
CA ASN A 169 8.25 -14.48 -12.38
C ASN A 169 8.83 -15.67 -11.59
N SER A 170 8.31 -16.89 -11.77
CA SER A 170 8.69 -18.08 -10.99
C SER A 170 10.18 -18.38 -11.04
N GLU A 171 10.86 -18.18 -12.15
CA GLU A 171 12.30 -18.43 -12.29
C GLU A 171 13.13 -17.61 -11.29
N PHE A 172 12.72 -16.39 -10.98
CA PHE A 172 13.40 -15.56 -9.99
C PHE A 172 13.20 -16.14 -8.57
N PHE A 173 12.03 -16.62 -8.25
CA PHE A 173 11.75 -17.26 -6.95
C PHE A 173 12.48 -18.59 -6.80
N ASP A 174 12.58 -19.41 -7.85
CA ASP A 174 13.37 -20.62 -7.87
C ASP A 174 14.86 -20.34 -7.63
N MET A 175 15.37 -19.28 -8.21
CA MET A 175 16.75 -18.80 -7.98
C MET A 175 16.96 -18.38 -6.54
N LEU A 176 16.02 -17.63 -5.93
CA LEU A 176 16.07 -17.26 -4.51
C LEU A 176 16.04 -18.49 -3.60
N GLU A 177 15.16 -19.45 -3.87
CA GLU A 177 15.07 -20.70 -3.12
C GLU A 177 16.40 -21.47 -3.19
N SER A 178 17.00 -21.55 -4.35
CA SER A 178 18.31 -22.18 -4.55
C SER A 178 19.43 -21.48 -3.79
N ARG A 179 19.39 -20.13 -3.69
CA ARG A 179 20.44 -19.32 -3.06
C ARG A 179 20.35 -19.28 -1.53
N PHE A 180 19.14 -19.22 -0.99
CA PHE A 180 18.91 -19.00 0.45
C PHE A 180 18.38 -20.23 1.19
N GLY A 181 18.13 -21.33 0.48
CA GLY A 181 17.53 -22.52 1.03
C GLY A 181 16.01 -22.49 0.99
N GLY A 182 15.40 -23.70 1.00
CA GLY A 182 13.97 -23.85 0.82
C GLY A 182 13.12 -23.21 1.93
N ARG A 183 11.87 -22.96 1.61
CA ARG A 183 10.84 -22.48 2.53
C ARG A 183 10.81 -23.30 3.81
N ASP A 184 10.82 -22.64 4.95
CA ASP A 184 10.33 -23.24 6.19
C ASP A 184 8.83 -23.50 6.02
N SER A 185 8.50 -24.76 5.70
CA SER A 185 7.11 -25.23 5.51
C SER A 185 6.28 -25.14 6.80
N SER A 186 6.89 -24.79 7.94
CA SER A 186 6.18 -24.58 9.21
C SER A 186 5.42 -23.26 9.24
N LEU A 187 5.70 -22.32 8.34
CA LEU A 187 4.98 -21.06 8.22
C LEU A 187 3.80 -21.21 7.25
N SER A 188 2.79 -21.99 7.64
CA SER A 188 1.55 -22.09 6.89
C SER A 188 0.73 -20.79 7.00
N TYR A 189 0.26 -20.30 5.87
CA TYR A 189 -0.70 -19.18 5.82
C TYR A 189 -2.02 -19.51 6.52
N SER A 190 -2.33 -20.80 6.65
CA SER A 190 -3.54 -21.33 7.28
C SER A 190 -3.62 -21.13 8.80
N ASP A 191 -2.50 -20.82 9.47
CA ASP A 191 -2.45 -20.65 10.91
C ASP A 191 -2.68 -19.20 11.38
N ARG A 192 -2.99 -18.28 10.45
CA ARG A 192 -3.34 -16.91 10.79
C ARG A 192 -4.78 -16.84 11.28
N PRO A 193 -5.06 -16.06 12.35
CA PRO A 193 -6.43 -15.89 12.80
C PRO A 193 -7.25 -15.20 11.70
N ILE A 194 -8.36 -15.82 11.32
CA ILE A 194 -9.34 -15.22 10.40
C ILE A 194 -9.99 -14.05 11.12
N LEU A 195 -9.78 -12.84 10.61
CA LEU A 195 -10.41 -11.63 11.12
C LEU A 195 -11.75 -11.43 10.41
N SER A 196 -12.83 -11.38 11.16
CA SER A 196 -14.14 -11.02 10.62
C SER A 196 -14.51 -9.60 11.02
N ILE A 197 -14.86 -8.77 10.03
CA ILE A 197 -15.36 -7.41 10.26
C ILE A 197 -16.84 -7.50 10.62
N LYS A 198 -17.17 -7.22 11.89
CA LYS A 198 -18.56 -7.32 12.42
C LYS A 198 -19.35 -6.04 12.25
N ALA A 199 -18.70 -4.90 12.30
CA ALA A 199 -19.34 -3.59 12.12
C ALA A 199 -18.31 -2.54 11.73
N ILE A 200 -18.71 -1.61 10.88
CA ILE A 200 -17.95 -0.42 10.52
C ILE A 200 -18.88 0.77 10.71
N GLU A 201 -18.43 1.80 11.43
CA GLU A 201 -19.15 3.05 11.61
C GLU A 201 -18.42 4.17 10.86
N SER A 202 -19.09 4.87 9.96
CA SER A 202 -18.56 6.06 9.32
C SER A 202 -19.09 7.33 10.01
N ASN A 203 -18.25 8.35 10.08
CA ASN A 203 -18.63 9.65 10.65
C ASN A 203 -19.10 10.62 9.54
N GLY A 204 -20.08 10.20 8.72
CA GLY A 204 -20.85 11.13 7.89
C GLY A 204 -20.19 11.61 6.61
N ILE A 205 -19.36 10.81 5.95
CA ILE A 205 -18.97 11.05 4.56
C ILE A 205 -20.02 10.38 3.68
N GLU A 206 -20.88 11.19 3.06
CA GLU A 206 -21.98 10.75 2.19
C GLU A 206 -21.43 9.85 1.06
N GLY A 207 -21.97 8.64 0.90
CA GLY A 207 -21.50 7.65 -0.07
C GLY A 207 -20.44 6.66 0.45
N PHE A 208 -19.74 6.96 1.55
CA PHE A 208 -18.74 6.06 2.13
C PHE A 208 -19.39 4.91 2.94
N ASP A 209 -20.62 5.11 3.43
CA ASP A 209 -21.37 4.11 4.20
C ASP A 209 -21.70 2.87 3.36
N SER A 210 -22.02 3.02 2.09
CA SER A 210 -22.31 1.89 1.20
C SER A 210 -21.04 1.05 0.94
N LEU A 211 -19.90 1.72 0.79
CA LEU A 211 -18.61 1.07 0.64
C LEU A 211 -18.24 0.30 1.91
N LEU A 212 -18.32 0.95 3.07
CA LEU A 212 -17.98 0.34 4.36
C LEU A 212 -18.91 -0.82 4.71
N ASN A 213 -20.20 -0.72 4.39
CA ASN A 213 -21.16 -1.80 4.60
C ASN A 213 -20.87 -3.05 3.74
N SER A 214 -20.16 -2.88 2.62
CA SER A 214 -19.75 -4.01 1.78
C SER A 214 -18.73 -4.94 2.46
N PHE A 215 -18.04 -4.48 3.51
CA PHE A 215 -17.07 -5.27 4.29
C PHE A 215 -17.69 -6.01 5.48
N ILE A 216 -18.91 -5.63 5.90
CA ILE A 216 -19.55 -6.26 7.05
C ILE A 216 -19.87 -7.73 6.74
N GLY A 217 -19.40 -8.63 7.60
CA GLY A 217 -19.63 -10.07 7.48
C GLY A 217 -18.65 -10.80 6.55
N ARG A 218 -17.66 -10.11 5.96
CA ARG A 218 -16.58 -10.77 5.22
C ARG A 218 -15.50 -11.25 6.17
N SER A 219 -15.00 -12.47 5.93
CA SER A 219 -13.76 -12.95 6.52
C SER A 219 -12.59 -12.39 5.70
N ILE A 220 -11.57 -11.93 6.40
CA ILE A 220 -10.27 -11.60 5.78
C ILE A 220 -9.39 -12.83 6.07
N ASP A 221 -9.22 -13.65 5.06
CA ASP A 221 -8.32 -14.82 5.10
C ASP A 221 -6.88 -14.37 4.96
#